data_bdec45045138ff33b8cf21d9b126b3c2
#
_entry.id   bdec45045138ff33b8cf21d9b126b3c2
#
_cell.length_a   1.000
_cell.length_b   1.000
_cell.length_c   1.000
_cell.angle_alpha   90.00
_cell.angle_beta   90.00
_cell.angle_gamma   90.00
#
_symmetry.space_group_name_H-M   'P 1'
#
loop_
_entity.id
_entity.type
_entity.pdbx_description
1 polymer ?
#
loop_
_entity_poly.entity_id
_entity_poly.type
_entity_poly.pdbx_seq_one_letter_code
_entity_poly.pdbx_strand_id
1 'polypeptide(L)' 'MMFMQVVELRVGMHYDKCIKEIKRAIKKLEGIETYKVDTVAHKVTVTGDVTAKMVLKTLIRSRNPIYYWSQST' A
#
# COMPACT_ATOMS: atom_id res chain seq x y z
N MET A 1 23.19 -2.41 2.72
CA MET A 1 22.57 -2.82 1.44
C MET A 1 21.07 -2.67 1.55
N MET A 2 20.47 -1.87 0.69
CA MET A 2 19.03 -1.64 0.72
C MET A 2 18.31 -2.74 -0.04
N PHE A 3 17.30 -3.31 0.59
CA PHE A 3 16.44 -4.29 -0.02
C PHE A 3 15.26 -3.58 -0.65
N MET A 4 15.21 -3.60 -1.97
CA MET A 4 14.08 -3.03 -2.71
C MET A 4 13.06 -4.13 -2.97
N GLN A 5 11.88 -3.96 -2.43
CA GLN A 5 10.77 -4.88 -2.65
C GLN A 5 9.59 -4.14 -3.27
N VAL A 6 8.85 -4.85 -4.10
CA VAL A 6 7.61 -4.36 -4.68
C VAL A 6 6.46 -5.10 -4.02
N VAL A 7 5.61 -4.35 -3.34
CA VAL A 7 4.45 -4.91 -2.63
C VAL A 7 3.19 -4.42 -3.32
N GLU A 8 2.36 -5.34 -3.76
CA GLU A 8 1.09 -5.03 -4.40
C GLU A 8 -0.06 -5.51 -3.52
N LEU A 9 -1.02 -4.62 -3.30
CA LEU A 9 -2.19 -4.92 -2.49
C LEU A 9 -3.46 -4.52 -3.23
N ARG A 10 -4.49 -5.34 -3.13
CA ARG A 10 -5.81 -4.98 -3.59
C ARG A 10 -6.62 -4.44 -2.43
N VAL A 11 -6.99 -3.19 -2.53
CA VAL A 11 -7.69 -2.47 -1.47
C VAL A 11 -8.94 -1.83 -2.04
N GLY A 12 -10.06 -1.98 -1.36
CA GLY A 12 -11.30 -1.35 -1.78
C GLY A 12 -11.18 0.17 -1.72
N MET A 13 -11.39 0.82 -2.84
CA MET A 13 -11.29 2.27 -2.97
C MET A 13 -12.59 2.80 -3.56
N HIS A 14 -13.66 2.72 -2.78
CA HIS A 14 -14.99 3.09 -3.27
C HIS A 14 -15.28 4.59 -3.16
N TYR A 15 -14.52 5.30 -2.33
CA TYR A 15 -14.73 6.72 -2.08
C TYR A 15 -13.40 7.46 -2.10
N ASP A 16 -13.46 8.74 -2.49
CA ASP A 16 -12.26 9.60 -2.48
C ASP A 16 -11.61 9.66 -1.10
N LYS A 17 -12.41 9.59 -0.06
CA LYS A 17 -11.91 9.59 1.31
C LYS A 17 -10.99 8.39 1.57
N CYS A 18 -11.37 7.22 1.07
CA CYS A 18 -10.55 6.02 1.20
C CYS A 18 -9.20 6.18 0.51
N ILE A 19 -9.22 6.75 -0.69
CA ILE A 19 -8.00 6.99 -1.46
C ILE A 19 -7.06 7.92 -0.70
N LYS A 20 -7.59 8.99 -0.15
CA LYS A 20 -6.79 9.96 0.62
C LYS A 20 -6.19 9.31 1.87
N GLU A 21 -6.96 8.49 2.56
CA GLU A 21 -6.48 7.79 3.76
C GLU A 21 -5.38 6.80 3.43
N ILE A 22 -5.53 6.07 2.33
CA ILE A 22 -4.52 5.12 1.87
C ILE A 22 -3.22 5.85 1.56
N LYS A 23 -3.29 6.92 0.79
CA LYS A 23 -2.10 7.71 0.45
C LYS A 23 -1.42 8.26 1.70
N ARG A 24 -2.20 8.76 2.63
CA ARG A 24 -1.68 9.30 3.89
C ARG A 24 -0.99 8.21 4.71
N ALA A 25 -1.61 7.05 4.81
CA ALA A 25 -1.05 5.93 5.56
C ALA A 25 0.27 5.48 4.96
N ILE A 26 0.33 5.36 3.63
CA ILE A 26 1.54 4.93 2.94
C ILE A 26 2.67 5.94 3.14
N LYS A 27 2.36 7.23 3.08
CA LYS A 27 3.38 8.27 3.27
C LYS A 27 4.02 8.24 4.65
N LYS A 28 3.35 7.66 5.63
CA LYS A 28 3.91 7.52 6.99
C LYS A 28 4.85 6.35 7.14
N LEU A 29 4.89 5.45 6.18
CA LEU A 29 5.80 4.31 6.22
C LEU A 29 7.23 4.74 5.96
N GLU A 30 8.15 4.31 6.82
CA GLU A 30 9.56 4.52 6.60
C GLU A 30 10.08 3.50 5.60
N GLY A 31 11.06 3.90 4.81
CA GLY A 31 11.70 3.01 3.84
C GLY A 31 11.06 3.00 2.48
N ILE A 32 9.96 3.73 2.28
CA ILE A 32 9.31 3.81 0.97
C ILE A 32 10.13 4.68 0.04
N GLU A 33 10.37 4.17 -1.15
CA GLU A 33 11.00 4.95 -2.22
C GLU A 33 9.94 5.53 -3.15
N THR A 34 9.01 4.68 -3.60
CA THR A 34 7.90 5.12 -4.46
C THR A 34 6.64 4.37 -4.10
N TYR A 35 5.50 4.95 -4.45
CA TYR A 35 4.23 4.26 -4.34
C TYR A 35 3.32 4.69 -5.49
N LYS A 36 2.36 3.83 -5.81
CA LYS A 36 1.36 4.10 -6.84
C LYS A 36 0.01 3.59 -6.37
N VAL A 37 -1.01 4.44 -6.53
CA VAL A 37 -2.39 4.07 -6.21
C VAL A 37 -3.19 4.08 -7.50
N ASP A 38 -3.68 2.90 -7.89
CA ASP A 38 -4.50 2.75 -9.08
C ASP A 38 -5.96 2.58 -8.64
N THR A 39 -6.74 3.63 -8.81
CA THR A 39 -8.13 3.64 -8.37
C THR A 39 -9.04 2.80 -9.25
N VAL A 40 -8.68 2.61 -10.52
CA VAL A 40 -9.47 1.80 -11.45
C VAL A 40 -9.31 0.32 -11.13
N ALA A 41 -8.08 -0.11 -10.88
CA ALA A 41 -7.79 -1.51 -10.56
C ALA A 41 -7.95 -1.83 -9.08
N HIS A 42 -8.23 -0.84 -8.23
CA HIS A 42 -8.26 -0.98 -6.77
C HIS A 42 -6.98 -1.59 -6.23
N LYS A 43 -5.85 -1.06 -6.71
CA LYS A 43 -4.55 -1.63 -6.44
C LYS A 43 -3.60 -0.58 -5.90
N VAL A 44 -2.83 -0.97 -4.88
CA VAL A 44 -1.77 -0.13 -4.32
C VAL A 44 -0.46 -0.85 -4.51
N THR A 45 0.52 -0.16 -5.08
CA THR A 45 1.87 -0.68 -5.29
C THR A 45 2.84 0.19 -4.51
N VAL A 46 3.64 -0.44 -3.66
CA VAL A 46 4.64 0.24 -2.83
C VAL A 46 6.00 -0.38 -3.14
N THR A 47 6.97 0.47 -3.42
CA THR A 47 8.34 0.04 -3.71
C THR A 47 9.28 0.68 -2.70
N GLY A 48 10.16 -0.13 -2.11
CA GLY A 48 11.14 0.36 -1.16
C GLY A 48 11.61 -0.73 -0.21
N ASP A 49 12.25 -0.31 0.86
CA ASP A 49 12.72 -1.21 1.91
C ASP A 49 11.59 -1.46 2.92
N VAL A 50 10.54 -2.11 2.44
CA VAL A 50 9.35 -2.41 3.25
C VAL A 50 8.93 -3.85 2.99
N THR A 51 8.23 -4.44 3.95
CA THR A 51 7.67 -5.77 3.80
C THR A 51 6.16 -5.66 3.55
N ALA A 52 5.58 -6.71 2.93
CA ALA A 52 4.14 -6.78 2.73
C ALA A 52 3.40 -6.67 4.07
N LYS A 53 3.97 -7.26 5.12
CA LYS A 53 3.39 -7.23 6.46
C LYS A 53 3.31 -5.81 7.01
N MET A 54 4.35 -5.00 6.81
CA MET A 54 4.37 -3.61 7.26
C MET A 54 3.29 -2.79 6.55
N VAL A 55 3.21 -2.94 5.24
CA VAL A 55 2.22 -2.23 4.43
C VAL A 55 0.82 -2.68 4.82
N LEU A 56 0.61 -3.97 4.99
CA LEU A 56 -0.67 -4.54 5.38
C LEU A 56 -1.15 -3.99 6.73
N LYS A 57 -0.27 -3.97 7.74
CA LYS A 57 -0.61 -3.42 9.05
C LYS A 57 -1.02 -1.96 8.97
N THR A 58 -0.30 -1.19 8.17
CA THR A 58 -0.59 0.23 8.00
C THR A 58 -1.96 0.44 7.38
N LEU A 59 -2.31 -0.35 6.37
CA LEU A 59 -3.59 -0.24 5.70
C LEU A 59 -4.76 -0.75 6.57
N ILE A 60 -4.52 -1.77 7.38
CA ILE A 60 -5.53 -2.25 8.32
C ILE A 60 -5.90 -1.15 9.31
N ARG A 61 -4.91 -0.38 9.78
CA ARG A 61 -5.15 0.73 10.69
C ARG A 61 -6.01 1.82 10.06
N SER A 62 -5.97 1.97 8.76
CA SER A 62 -6.78 2.96 8.05
C SER A 62 -8.22 2.50 7.82
N ARG A 63 -8.56 1.28 8.26
CA ARG A 63 -9.90 0.68 8.16
C ARG A 63 -10.40 0.48 6.75
N ASN A 64 -9.50 0.43 5.78
CA ASN A 64 -9.89 0.13 4.41
C ASN A 64 -9.93 -1.38 4.19
N PRO A 65 -10.95 -1.87 3.45
CA PRO A 65 -11.01 -3.30 3.16
C PRO A 65 -9.87 -3.72 2.24
N ILE A 66 -9.17 -4.78 2.65
CA ILE A 66 -8.09 -5.36 1.86
C ILE A 66 -8.58 -6.71 1.34
N TYR A 67 -8.68 -6.82 0.02
CA TYR A 67 -9.20 -8.05 -0.60
C TYR A 67 -8.10 -9.08 -0.81
N TYR A 68 -6.91 -8.61 -1.12
CA TYR A 68 -5.87 -9.52 -1.55
C TYR A 68 -4.54 -8.76 -1.59
N TRP A 69 -3.46 -9.46 -1.30
CA TRP A 69 -2.14 -8.87 -1.42
C TRP A 69 -1.17 -9.88 -2.04
N SER A 70 -0.15 -9.37 -2.72
CA SER A 70 0.95 -10.17 -3.23
C SER A 70 2.24 -9.39 -3.10
N GLN A 71 3.35 -10.10 -3.09
CA GLN A 71 4.67 -9.50 -3.05
C GLN A 71 5.51 -10.07 -4.17
N SER A 72 6.18 -9.16 -4.91
CA SER A 72 7.15 -9.56 -5.93
C SER A 72 8.44 -8.80 -5.70
N THR A 73 9.53 -9.45 -5.93
CA THR A 73 10.86 -8.87 -5.78
C THR A 73 11.64 -8.93 -7.07
#